data_cc4daa85baf552298c065a36d768e0e5
#
_entry.id   cc4daa85baf552298c065a36d768e0e5
#
_cell.length_a   1.000
_cell.length_b   1.000
_cell.length_c   1.000
_cell.angle_alpha   90.00
_cell.angle_beta   90.00
_cell.angle_gamma   90.00
#
_symmetry.space_group_name_H-M   'P 1'
#
loop_
_entity.id
_entity.type
_entity.pdbx_description
1 polymer ?
#
loop_
_entity_poly.entity_id
_entity_poly.type
_entity_poly.pdbx_seq_one_letter_code
_entity_poly.pdbx_strand_id
1 'polypeptide(L)'
;LRNFTLMRKIIVALLFGLVLIASCYKKDVNTSTCDYDACAFKAPDTEIAQLEAYLSNAHITTAVKHCSGMYYEIINAGAGTTPTICSYVSVNYKGSLTNGNIFDQTTGTPRAFGLVSLIESWKKGIPLIKKSGKIRLYVPPSLGYGNTDQKDQNGNIVIPANSILIFDIELLDIQ
;
A
#
# COMPACT_ATOMS: atom_id res chain seq x y z
N LEU A 1 -56.33 -20.05 -47.45
CA LEU A 1 -56.77 -19.72 -46.06
C LEU A 1 -55.96 -20.45 -44.99
N ARG A 2 -55.26 -21.56 -45.29
CA ARG A 2 -54.52 -22.37 -44.30
C ARG A 2 -53.11 -21.85 -43.98
N ASN A 3 -52.53 -21.00 -44.82
CA ASN A 3 -51.16 -20.46 -44.63
C ASN A 3 -51.11 -19.20 -43.75
N PHE A 4 -52.22 -18.50 -43.60
CA PHE A 4 -52.26 -17.25 -42.85
C PHE A 4 -52.23 -17.47 -41.34
N THR A 5 -52.82 -18.58 -40.87
CA THR A 5 -52.88 -18.95 -39.46
C THR A 5 -51.54 -19.50 -38.93
N LEU A 6 -50.74 -20.13 -39.80
CA LEU A 6 -49.44 -20.67 -39.43
C LEU A 6 -48.39 -19.52 -39.30
N MET A 7 -48.42 -18.54 -40.20
CA MET A 7 -47.56 -17.35 -40.16
C MET A 7 -47.84 -16.50 -38.91
N ARG A 8 -49.09 -16.36 -38.49
CA ARG A 8 -49.49 -15.59 -37.32
C ARG A 8 -49.00 -16.23 -35.99
N LYS A 9 -48.95 -17.59 -35.96
CA LYS A 9 -48.42 -18.34 -34.79
C LYS A 9 -46.90 -18.26 -34.69
N ILE A 10 -46.19 -18.20 -35.82
CA ILE A 10 -44.71 -18.04 -35.86
C ILE A 10 -44.29 -16.66 -35.46
N ILE A 11 -45.01 -15.59 -35.88
CA ILE A 11 -44.73 -14.20 -35.49
C ILE A 11 -44.98 -13.97 -34.00
N VAL A 12 -46.02 -14.58 -33.41
CA VAL A 12 -46.30 -14.47 -31.96
C VAL A 12 -45.26 -15.22 -31.15
N ALA A 13 -44.74 -16.36 -31.64
CA ALA A 13 -43.66 -17.11 -30.98
C ALA A 13 -42.32 -16.35 -31.03
N LEU A 14 -42.02 -15.63 -32.11
CA LEU A 14 -40.81 -14.81 -32.25
C LEU A 14 -40.86 -13.54 -31.40
N LEU A 15 -42.03 -12.96 -31.15
CA LEU A 15 -42.18 -11.79 -30.28
C LEU A 15 -42.11 -12.16 -28.78
N PHE A 16 -42.38 -13.39 -28.40
CA PHE A 16 -42.26 -13.86 -26.99
C PHE A 16 -40.86 -14.30 -26.63
N GLY A 17 -40.02 -14.62 -27.63
CA GLY A 17 -38.61 -15.02 -27.42
C GLY A 17 -37.63 -13.84 -27.23
N LEU A 18 -38.05 -12.55 -27.43
CA LEU A 18 -37.15 -11.40 -27.41
C LEU A 18 -37.20 -10.59 -26.10
N VAL A 19 -37.90 -11.08 -25.09
CA VAL A 19 -38.10 -10.33 -23.81
C VAL A 19 -37.27 -10.86 -22.65
N LEU A 20 -36.41 -11.89 -22.83
CA LEU A 20 -35.68 -12.52 -21.72
C LEU A 20 -34.17 -12.34 -21.74
N ILE A 21 -33.63 -11.35 -22.44
CA ILE A 21 -32.21 -10.97 -22.26
C ILE A 21 -32.05 -9.48 -21.93
N ALA A 22 -32.94 -8.96 -21.06
CA ALA A 22 -32.59 -7.87 -20.19
C ALA A 22 -31.84 -8.48 -19.00
N SER A 23 -30.72 -9.17 -19.26
CA SER A 23 -29.70 -9.40 -18.26
C SER A 23 -29.30 -8.03 -17.77
N CYS A 24 -29.72 -7.69 -16.54
CA CYS A 24 -29.18 -6.60 -15.80
C CYS A 24 -27.65 -6.77 -15.78
N TYR A 25 -26.98 -6.14 -16.72
CA TYR A 25 -25.59 -5.82 -16.59
C TYR A 25 -25.53 -4.81 -15.44
N LYS A 26 -25.50 -5.29 -14.21
CA LYS A 26 -25.02 -4.51 -13.08
C LYS A 26 -23.60 -4.15 -13.47
N LYS A 27 -23.45 -2.95 -14.03
CA LYS A 27 -22.19 -2.25 -14.04
C LYS A 27 -21.85 -2.09 -12.56
N ASP A 28 -21.03 -2.99 -12.04
CA ASP A 28 -20.37 -2.75 -10.77
C ASP A 28 -19.67 -1.41 -10.94
N VAL A 29 -20.31 -0.37 -10.42
CA VAL A 29 -19.64 0.90 -10.16
C VAL A 29 -18.57 0.49 -9.19
N ASN A 30 -17.34 0.34 -9.71
CA ASN A 30 -16.14 0.18 -8.93
C ASN A 30 -16.03 1.47 -8.10
N THR A 31 -16.80 1.56 -7.02
CA THR A 31 -16.45 2.39 -5.91
C THR A 31 -15.08 1.84 -5.51
N SER A 32 -14.02 2.56 -5.85
CA SER A 32 -12.70 2.31 -5.31
C SER A 32 -12.85 2.38 -3.79
N THR A 33 -13.15 1.24 -3.21
CA THR A 33 -13.23 1.11 -1.77
C THR A 33 -11.83 1.39 -1.29
N CYS A 34 -11.68 2.36 -0.40
CA CYS A 34 -10.41 2.64 0.26
C CYS A 34 -10.07 1.52 1.27
N ASP A 35 -10.55 0.31 0.98
CA ASP A 35 -10.29 -0.90 1.73
C ASP A 35 -8.91 -1.44 1.36
N TYR A 36 -8.08 -1.54 2.35
CA TYR A 36 -6.74 -2.10 2.24
C TYR A 36 -6.48 -2.98 3.45
N ASP A 37 -6.32 -4.28 3.20
CA ASP A 37 -5.91 -5.20 4.25
C ASP A 37 -4.39 -5.12 4.45
N ALA A 38 -3.98 -4.42 5.49
CA ALA A 38 -2.57 -4.24 5.84
C ALA A 38 -1.86 -5.57 6.17
N CYS A 39 -2.61 -6.65 6.44
CA CYS A 39 -2.08 -7.97 6.79
C CYS A 39 -2.08 -8.97 5.62
N ALA A 40 -2.75 -8.67 4.50
CA ALA A 40 -2.87 -9.58 3.37
C ALA A 40 -1.52 -9.93 2.72
N PHE A 41 -0.60 -8.96 2.67
CA PHE A 41 0.76 -9.18 2.17
C PHE A 41 1.75 -9.17 3.33
N LYS A 42 2.35 -10.34 3.60
CA LYS A 42 3.34 -10.56 4.66
C LYS A 42 4.71 -10.83 4.04
N ALA A 43 5.76 -10.28 4.65
CA ALA A 43 7.14 -10.60 4.30
C ALA A 43 7.45 -12.08 4.57
N PRO A 44 8.34 -12.73 3.79
CA PRO A 44 8.83 -14.07 4.06
C PRO A 44 9.42 -14.20 5.48
N ASP A 45 9.24 -15.35 6.11
CA ASP A 45 9.74 -15.57 7.47
C ASP A 45 11.28 -15.45 7.56
N THR A 46 12.00 -15.73 6.48
CA THR A 46 13.46 -15.53 6.39
C THR A 46 13.85 -14.06 6.48
N GLU A 47 13.12 -13.17 5.81
CA GLU A 47 13.36 -11.72 5.88
C GLU A 47 12.98 -11.17 7.26
N ILE A 48 11.90 -11.69 7.85
CA ILE A 48 11.48 -11.32 9.21
C ILE A 48 12.57 -11.72 10.20
N ALA A 49 13.11 -12.92 10.12
CA ALA A 49 14.19 -13.39 10.99
C ALA A 49 15.46 -12.52 10.85
N GLN A 50 15.80 -12.09 9.62
CA GLN A 50 16.92 -11.19 9.39
C GLN A 50 16.69 -9.82 10.03
N LEU A 51 15.48 -9.29 9.92
CA LEU A 51 15.10 -8.03 10.58
C LEU A 51 15.14 -8.16 12.11
N GLU A 52 14.63 -9.25 12.66
CA GLU A 52 14.68 -9.53 14.11
C GLU A 52 16.12 -9.63 14.63
N ALA A 53 17.00 -10.29 13.87
CA ALA A 53 18.42 -10.33 14.19
C ALA A 53 19.06 -8.94 14.17
N TYR A 54 18.72 -8.09 13.19
CA TYR A 54 19.18 -6.70 13.16
C TYR A 54 18.71 -5.93 14.40
N LEU A 55 17.40 -5.97 14.74
CA LEU A 55 16.83 -5.27 15.90
C LEU A 55 17.53 -5.71 17.20
N SER A 56 17.77 -7.02 17.35
CA SER A 56 18.46 -7.57 18.51
C SER A 56 19.90 -7.08 18.62
N ASN A 57 20.66 -7.12 17.51
CA ASN A 57 22.06 -6.68 17.48
C ASN A 57 22.18 -5.16 17.72
N ALA A 58 21.20 -4.38 17.26
CA ALA A 58 21.13 -2.94 17.48
C ALA A 58 20.54 -2.57 18.86
N HIS A 59 20.18 -3.55 19.71
CA HIS A 59 19.55 -3.36 21.03
C HIS A 59 18.24 -2.56 20.96
N ILE A 60 17.48 -2.69 19.85
CA ILE A 60 16.18 -2.04 19.67
C ILE A 60 15.11 -2.96 20.25
N THR A 61 14.63 -2.62 21.45
CA THR A 61 13.67 -3.43 22.23
C THR A 61 12.26 -2.84 22.27
N THR A 62 12.08 -1.61 21.76
CA THR A 62 10.81 -0.85 21.77
C THR A 62 9.98 -1.02 20.53
N ALA A 63 10.56 -1.61 19.47
CA ALA A 63 9.89 -1.81 18.22
C ALA A 63 8.80 -2.91 18.31
N VAL A 64 7.59 -2.58 17.82
CA VAL A 64 6.42 -3.46 17.82
C VAL A 64 6.30 -4.17 16.48
N LYS A 65 6.04 -5.47 16.50
CA LYS A 65 5.83 -6.28 15.30
C LYS A 65 4.46 -6.01 14.69
N HIS A 66 4.43 -5.66 13.42
CA HIS A 66 3.21 -5.58 12.62
C HIS A 66 2.87 -6.95 12.02
N CYS A 67 1.60 -7.24 11.74
CA CYS A 67 1.15 -8.52 11.16
C CYS A 67 1.80 -8.84 9.80
N SER A 68 2.26 -7.83 9.05
CA SER A 68 3.00 -8.01 7.79
C SER A 68 4.45 -8.44 7.97
N GLY A 69 4.97 -8.46 9.19
CA GLY A 69 6.36 -8.81 9.49
C GLY A 69 7.33 -7.62 9.55
N MET A 70 6.90 -6.39 9.20
CA MET A 70 7.69 -5.20 9.54
C MET A 70 7.60 -4.90 11.04
N TYR A 71 8.50 -4.04 11.53
CA TYR A 71 8.46 -3.50 12.88
C TYR A 71 8.33 -1.98 12.85
N TYR A 72 7.77 -1.40 13.91
CA TYR A 72 7.59 0.05 14.01
C TYR A 72 7.68 0.56 15.44
N GLU A 73 8.00 1.84 15.57
CA GLU A 73 7.97 2.60 16.82
C GLU A 73 7.16 3.87 16.61
N ILE A 74 6.08 4.06 17.35
CA ILE A 74 5.33 5.32 17.34
C ILE A 74 6.02 6.28 18.29
N ILE A 75 6.74 7.26 17.72
CA ILE A 75 7.45 8.29 18.50
C ILE A 75 6.45 9.35 18.99
N ASN A 76 5.46 9.67 18.17
CA ASN A 76 4.32 10.53 18.48
C ASN A 76 3.10 10.03 17.71
N ALA A 77 2.01 9.75 18.38
CA ALA A 77 0.80 9.26 17.72
C ALA A 77 0.10 10.32 16.83
N GLY A 78 0.36 11.60 17.08
CA GLY A 78 -0.37 12.69 16.45
C GLY A 78 -1.79 12.86 16.98
N ALA A 79 -2.58 13.70 16.31
CA ALA A 79 -3.96 13.98 16.69
C ALA A 79 -4.87 14.13 15.45
N GLY A 80 -6.20 14.02 15.67
CA GLY A 80 -7.21 14.20 14.59
C GLY A 80 -7.40 12.94 13.75
N THR A 81 -7.51 13.12 12.43
CA THR A 81 -7.82 12.05 11.48
C THR A 81 -6.64 11.12 11.24
N THR A 82 -6.96 9.86 10.95
CA THR A 82 -6.01 8.84 10.50
C THR A 82 -6.07 8.75 8.97
N PRO A 83 -4.94 8.71 8.25
CA PRO A 83 -4.97 8.54 6.80
C PRO A 83 -5.45 7.14 6.42
N THR A 84 -6.11 7.05 5.28
CA THR A 84 -6.48 5.79 4.63
C THR A 84 -5.58 5.56 3.41
N ILE A 85 -5.67 4.38 2.81
CA ILE A 85 -4.91 4.07 1.58
C ILE A 85 -5.18 5.06 0.42
N CYS A 86 -6.37 5.70 0.39
CA CYS A 86 -6.73 6.68 -0.63
C CYS A 86 -6.26 8.10 -0.31
N SER A 87 -5.71 8.34 0.87
CA SER A 87 -5.28 9.67 1.27
C SER A 87 -4.06 10.15 0.50
N TYR A 88 -4.00 11.44 0.22
CA TYR A 88 -2.75 12.14 -0.03
C TYR A 88 -2.16 12.60 1.30
N VAL A 89 -0.88 12.33 1.50
CA VAL A 89 -0.17 12.66 2.74
C VAL A 89 0.99 13.60 2.45
N SER A 90 1.17 14.62 3.30
CA SER A 90 2.35 15.47 3.30
C SER A 90 3.26 15.04 4.44
N VAL A 91 4.52 14.71 4.13
CA VAL A 91 5.45 14.14 5.10
C VAL A 91 6.84 14.79 5.02
N ASN A 92 7.50 14.85 6.17
CA ASN A 92 8.95 14.84 6.24
C ASN A 92 9.42 13.42 6.49
N TYR A 93 10.50 13.01 5.86
CA TYR A 93 11.05 11.67 6.08
C TYR A 93 12.55 11.61 5.88
N LYS A 94 13.13 10.57 6.45
CA LYS A 94 14.50 10.13 6.21
C LYS A 94 14.49 8.61 6.03
N GLY A 95 15.00 8.14 4.90
CA GLY A 95 15.22 6.72 4.60
C GLY A 95 16.71 6.38 4.69
N SER A 96 17.05 5.35 5.45
CA SER A 96 18.42 4.89 5.64
C SER A 96 18.55 3.38 5.59
N LEU A 97 19.75 2.92 5.26
CA LEU A 97 20.16 1.52 5.39
C LEU A 97 20.55 1.21 6.85
N THR A 98 20.71 -0.07 7.18
CA THR A 98 21.12 -0.54 8.50
C THR A 98 22.52 -0.09 8.94
N ASN A 99 23.37 0.30 7.99
CA ASN A 99 24.70 0.88 8.27
C ASN A 99 24.67 2.41 8.50
N GLY A 100 23.47 3.02 8.48
CA GLY A 100 23.27 4.45 8.68
C GLY A 100 23.36 5.31 7.41
N ASN A 101 23.70 4.74 6.26
CA ASN A 101 23.72 5.49 5.00
C ASN A 101 22.31 5.95 4.62
N ILE A 102 22.15 7.27 4.44
CA ILE A 102 20.89 7.88 4.01
C ILE A 102 20.80 7.76 2.50
N PHE A 103 19.73 7.15 1.99
CA PHE A 103 19.49 7.01 0.55
C PHE A 103 18.48 8.04 0.02
N ASP A 104 17.57 8.53 0.86
CA ASP A 104 16.63 9.61 0.50
C ASP A 104 16.10 10.31 1.75
N GLN A 105 15.82 11.61 1.63
CA GLN A 105 15.23 12.41 2.71
C GLN A 105 14.59 13.69 2.18
N THR A 106 13.70 14.27 2.95
CA THR A 106 13.24 15.65 2.75
C THR A 106 14.26 16.62 3.32
N THR A 107 14.52 17.70 2.58
CA THR A 107 15.39 18.81 3.00
C THR A 107 14.60 20.11 2.90
N GLY A 108 14.10 20.60 4.04
CA GLY A 108 13.40 21.89 4.14
C GLY A 108 11.94 21.88 3.67
N THR A 109 11.61 21.24 2.55
CA THR A 109 10.25 21.22 2.00
C THR A 109 9.65 19.83 2.12
N PRO A 110 8.46 19.68 2.76
CA PRO A 110 7.75 18.40 2.81
C PRO A 110 7.39 17.87 1.42
N ARG A 111 7.28 16.56 1.28
CA ARG A 111 6.81 15.93 0.04
C ARG A 111 5.39 15.42 0.21
N ALA A 112 4.58 15.57 -0.84
CA ALA A 112 3.21 15.05 -0.90
C ALA A 112 3.17 13.79 -1.76
N PHE A 113 2.45 12.77 -1.27
CA PHE A 113 2.31 11.48 -1.93
C PHE A 113 0.88 10.95 -1.83
N GLY A 114 0.37 10.32 -2.89
CA GLY A 114 -0.79 9.43 -2.79
C GLY A 114 -0.36 8.12 -2.14
N LEU A 115 -0.95 7.77 -0.98
CA LEU A 115 -0.50 6.64 -0.17
C LEU A 115 -0.56 5.32 -0.95
N VAL A 116 -1.56 5.15 -1.81
CA VAL A 116 -1.74 3.95 -2.65
C VAL A 116 -0.54 3.65 -3.56
N SER A 117 0.22 4.66 -3.98
CA SER A 117 1.35 4.52 -4.91
C SER A 117 2.71 4.26 -4.23
N LEU A 118 2.73 4.20 -2.90
CA LEU A 118 3.96 4.02 -2.14
C LEU A 118 4.30 2.54 -1.91
N ILE A 119 5.50 2.28 -1.39
CA ILE A 119 5.94 0.94 -0.98
C ILE A 119 5.04 0.37 0.13
N GLU A 120 4.97 -0.96 0.21
CA GLU A 120 4.05 -1.65 1.13
C GLU A 120 4.22 -1.22 2.59
N SER A 121 5.44 -1.00 3.04
CA SER A 121 5.70 -0.54 4.41
C SER A 121 5.07 0.82 4.74
N TRP A 122 5.05 1.75 3.79
CA TRP A 122 4.44 3.06 3.99
C TRP A 122 2.91 2.99 3.98
N LYS A 123 2.34 2.17 3.08
CA LYS A 123 0.88 1.90 3.05
C LYS A 123 0.38 1.34 4.38
N LYS A 124 1.21 0.51 5.05
CA LYS A 124 0.88 -0.15 6.32
C LYS A 124 1.24 0.71 7.53
N GLY A 125 2.34 1.45 7.47
CA GLY A 125 2.91 2.18 8.60
C GLY A 125 2.29 3.56 8.82
N ILE A 126 2.09 4.35 7.77
CA ILE A 126 1.56 5.71 7.91
C ILE A 126 0.15 5.73 8.53
N PRO A 127 -0.78 4.79 8.21
CA PRO A 127 -2.07 4.72 8.88
C PRO A 127 -2.04 4.37 10.38
N LEU A 128 -0.88 4.03 10.94
CA LEU A 128 -0.73 3.80 12.39
C LEU A 128 -0.62 5.10 13.20
N ILE A 129 -0.41 6.24 12.53
CA ILE A 129 -0.31 7.56 13.14
C ILE A 129 -1.33 8.52 12.55
N LYS A 130 -1.52 9.64 13.23
CA LYS A 130 -2.42 10.73 12.83
C LYS A 130 -1.61 11.95 12.40
N LYS A 131 -2.30 13.01 11.94
CA LYS A 131 -1.67 14.30 11.63
C LYS A 131 -0.76 14.76 12.77
N SER A 132 0.42 15.28 12.43
CA SER A 132 1.52 15.66 13.34
C SER A 132 2.14 14.47 14.09
N GLY A 133 1.83 13.24 13.69
CA GLY A 133 2.45 12.04 14.23
C GLY A 133 3.83 11.77 13.65
N LYS A 134 4.63 11.01 14.41
CA LYS A 134 5.97 10.56 14.03
C LYS A 134 6.09 9.06 14.26
N ILE A 135 6.60 8.36 13.27
CA ILE A 135 6.80 6.91 13.32
C ILE A 135 8.16 6.55 12.73
N ARG A 136 8.80 5.54 13.31
CA ARG A 136 9.94 4.85 12.71
C ARG A 136 9.49 3.48 12.24
N LEU A 137 9.86 3.14 11.00
CA LEU A 137 9.58 1.84 10.39
C LEU A 137 10.89 1.09 10.19
N TYR A 138 10.89 -0.19 10.51
CA TYR A 138 11.94 -1.15 10.19
C TYR A 138 11.36 -2.15 9.18
N VAL A 139 11.88 -2.13 7.98
CA VAL A 139 11.22 -2.66 6.80
C VAL A 139 12.03 -3.82 6.22
N PRO A 140 11.47 -5.03 6.18
CA PRO A 140 12.09 -6.14 5.47
C PRO A 140 12.06 -5.89 3.96
N PRO A 141 12.98 -6.49 3.18
CA PRO A 141 13.15 -6.21 1.75
C PRO A 141 11.87 -6.24 0.93
N SER A 142 11.05 -7.26 1.06
CA SER A 142 9.82 -7.44 0.26
C SER A 142 8.74 -6.38 0.51
N LEU A 143 8.77 -5.70 1.66
CA LEU A 143 7.88 -4.57 1.97
C LEU A 143 8.48 -3.21 1.57
N GLY A 144 9.71 -3.21 1.06
CA GLY A 144 10.45 -2.06 0.54
C GLY A 144 10.67 -2.16 -0.97
N TYR A 145 11.93 -2.33 -1.38
CA TYR A 145 12.33 -2.39 -2.79
C TYR A 145 12.71 -3.81 -3.26
N GLY A 146 12.60 -4.81 -2.38
CA GLY A 146 12.76 -6.22 -2.73
C GLY A 146 14.19 -6.60 -3.12
N ASN A 147 14.27 -7.48 -4.11
CA ASN A 147 15.52 -8.08 -4.60
C ASN A 147 16.17 -7.33 -5.77
N THR A 148 15.87 -6.03 -5.92
CA THR A 148 16.37 -5.20 -7.02
C THR A 148 17.13 -4.00 -6.49
N ASP A 149 18.36 -3.79 -7.00
CA ASP A 149 19.14 -2.60 -6.69
C ASP A 149 18.41 -1.32 -7.12
N GLN A 150 18.34 -0.33 -6.23
CA GLN A 150 17.88 1.01 -6.59
C GLN A 150 19.09 1.87 -6.90
N LYS A 151 19.03 2.60 -8.02
CA LYS A 151 20.15 3.42 -8.52
C LYS A 151 19.76 4.89 -8.57
N ASP A 152 20.74 5.75 -8.35
CA ASP A 152 20.63 7.19 -8.61
C ASP A 152 20.66 7.51 -10.12
N GLN A 153 20.53 8.79 -10.46
CA GLN A 153 20.56 9.27 -11.85
C GLN A 153 21.92 9.03 -12.55
N ASN A 154 22.99 8.78 -11.78
CA ASN A 154 24.33 8.50 -12.28
C ASN A 154 24.61 7.00 -12.43
N GLY A 155 23.63 6.15 -12.06
CA GLY A 155 23.75 4.70 -12.09
C GLY A 155 24.40 4.08 -10.86
N ASN A 156 24.71 4.85 -9.82
CA ASN A 156 25.26 4.33 -8.56
C ASN A 156 24.17 3.64 -7.75
N ILE A 157 24.46 2.49 -7.15
CA ILE A 157 23.54 1.78 -6.27
C ILE A 157 23.42 2.57 -4.96
N VAL A 158 22.20 3.05 -4.66
CA VAL A 158 21.87 3.75 -3.43
C VAL A 158 21.14 2.86 -2.42
N ILE A 159 20.39 1.86 -2.90
CA ILE A 159 19.81 0.81 -2.08
C ILE A 159 20.15 -0.52 -2.74
N PRO A 160 21.03 -1.33 -2.14
CA PRO A 160 21.31 -2.68 -2.64
C PRO A 160 20.07 -3.58 -2.57
N ALA A 161 20.00 -4.57 -3.44
CA ALA A 161 18.99 -5.62 -3.38
C ALA A 161 18.97 -6.28 -2.00
N ASN A 162 17.77 -6.68 -1.57
CA ASN A 162 17.53 -7.35 -0.28
C ASN A 162 17.95 -6.53 0.96
N SER A 163 17.93 -5.18 0.86
CA SER A 163 18.24 -4.31 1.99
C SER A 163 17.07 -4.22 2.98
N ILE A 164 17.38 -4.33 4.27
CA ILE A 164 16.51 -3.84 5.34
C ILE A 164 16.58 -2.31 5.33
N LEU A 165 15.41 -1.66 5.39
CA LEU A 165 15.32 -0.19 5.37
C LEU A 165 14.80 0.34 6.69
N ILE A 166 15.24 1.54 7.05
CA ILE A 166 14.75 2.28 8.21
C ILE A 166 14.19 3.60 7.72
N PHE A 167 12.94 3.89 8.05
CA PHE A 167 12.33 5.17 7.75
C PHE A 167 11.94 5.88 9.02
N ASP A 168 12.38 7.11 9.20
CA ASP A 168 11.81 8.08 10.13
C ASP A 168 10.82 8.94 9.35
N ILE A 169 9.55 8.96 9.75
CA ILE A 169 8.48 9.66 9.04
C ILE A 169 7.72 10.57 10.00
N GLU A 170 7.53 11.82 9.61
CA GLU A 170 6.65 12.78 10.27
C GLU A 170 5.49 13.11 9.32
N LEU A 171 4.27 12.79 9.74
CA LEU A 171 3.05 13.07 8.98
C LEU A 171 2.56 14.48 9.30
N LEU A 172 2.68 15.39 8.34
CA LEU A 172 2.35 16.80 8.55
C LEU A 172 0.91 17.13 8.20
N ASP A 173 0.39 16.54 7.11
CA ASP A 173 -0.98 16.80 6.63
C ASP A 173 -1.58 15.61 5.90
N ILE A 174 -2.91 15.59 5.83
CA ILE A 174 -3.73 14.56 5.17
C ILE A 174 -4.78 15.27 4.31
N GLN A 175 -4.87 14.85 3.02
CA GLN A 175 -5.84 15.35 2.05
C GLN A 175 -6.68 14.20 1.46
#